data_6dac99483c205f78967dd553dba298e9
#
_entry.id   6dac99483c205f78967dd553dba298e9
#
_cell.length_a   1.000
_cell.length_b   1.000
_cell.length_c   1.000
_cell.angle_alpha   90.00
_cell.angle_beta   90.00
_cell.angle_gamma   90.00
#
_symmetry.space_group_name_H-M   'P 1'
#
loop_
_entity.id
_entity.type
_entity.pdbx_description
1 polymer ?
#
loop_
_entity_poly.entity_id
_entity_poly.type
_entity_poly.pdbx_seq_one_letter_code
_entity_poly.pdbx_strand_id
1 'polypeptide(L)'
;MRLKNQRLSSEDLLLIRKLTDEGKSLNFISKEMGLLKTTIYYQVRKFKPRIKKEFIVNLNDFQIGELMGAFAGDGSYFHRRYDNSFPKRSSHYRIAYFLTYSKEIEYAMYIKELLKSLNLNPFSYKHQGTMAVAVNSKEYAEFIKNYLIWEKNKTLSIMLRKDIDYSDDFLRGFARGLMDTDGYVEISNVSCACVSKELINNLVNIFERYGLKYKLTEKHRDGKNILFLVRVYRDSLERYKEKIGFSNNHKIVSINKIINNNYRKY
;
A
#
# COMPACT_ATOMS: atom_id res chain seq x y z
N MET A 1 -22.52 -38.12 11.16
CA MET A 1 -21.38 -37.38 11.78
C MET A 1 -20.23 -38.37 11.91
N ARG A 2 -19.12 -38.22 11.13
CA ARG A 2 -17.97 -39.12 11.23
C ARG A 2 -17.25 -38.92 12.56
N LEU A 3 -16.84 -40.02 13.21
CA LEU A 3 -16.12 -39.99 14.49
C LEU A 3 -14.73 -39.30 14.32
N LYS A 4 -14.35 -38.49 15.31
CA LYS A 4 -12.98 -37.91 15.41
C LYS A 4 -11.98 -39.09 15.40
N ASN A 5 -11.06 -39.11 14.43
CA ASN A 5 -9.94 -40.06 14.22
C ASN A 5 -10.19 -41.22 13.21
N GLN A 6 -11.21 -41.21 12.39
CA GLN A 6 -11.33 -42.16 11.29
C GLN A 6 -10.30 -41.84 10.20
N ARG A 7 -9.45 -42.81 9.80
CA ARG A 7 -8.56 -42.68 8.64
C ARG A 7 -9.41 -42.48 7.38
N LEU A 8 -8.96 -41.61 6.49
CA LEU A 8 -9.62 -41.42 5.19
C LEU A 8 -9.45 -42.68 4.35
N SER A 9 -10.56 -43.10 3.71
CA SER A 9 -10.52 -44.19 2.74
C SER A 9 -9.86 -43.74 1.42
N SER A 10 -9.47 -44.68 0.57
CA SER A 10 -9.00 -44.40 -0.77
C SER A 10 -10.02 -43.64 -1.61
N GLU A 11 -11.29 -43.93 -1.45
CA GLU A 11 -12.42 -43.24 -2.11
C GLU A 11 -12.53 -41.77 -1.65
N ASP A 12 -12.37 -41.52 -0.33
CA ASP A 12 -12.34 -40.17 0.20
C ASP A 12 -11.22 -39.33 -0.44
N LEU A 13 -10.02 -39.93 -0.59
CA LEU A 13 -8.87 -39.25 -1.18
C LEU A 13 -9.08 -38.95 -2.66
N LEU A 14 -9.69 -39.87 -3.42
CA LEU A 14 -10.05 -39.67 -4.81
C LEU A 14 -11.11 -38.56 -4.96
N LEU A 15 -12.12 -38.53 -4.09
CA LEU A 15 -13.17 -37.49 -4.11
C LEU A 15 -12.58 -36.12 -3.76
N ILE A 16 -11.71 -36.03 -2.74
CA ILE A 16 -11.00 -34.78 -2.41
C ILE A 16 -10.22 -34.27 -3.62
N ARG A 17 -9.50 -35.17 -4.31
CA ARG A 17 -8.73 -34.81 -5.50
C ARG A 17 -9.63 -34.31 -6.61
N LYS A 18 -10.67 -35.06 -6.97
CA LYS A 18 -11.65 -34.69 -8.01
C LYS A 18 -12.25 -33.31 -7.76
N LEU A 19 -12.80 -33.07 -6.55
CA LEU A 19 -13.43 -31.78 -6.22
C LEU A 19 -12.41 -30.62 -6.21
N THR A 20 -11.15 -30.92 -5.86
CA THR A 20 -10.07 -29.90 -5.90
C THR A 20 -9.70 -29.56 -7.35
N ASP A 21 -9.66 -30.54 -8.26
CA ASP A 21 -9.35 -30.34 -9.66
C ASP A 21 -10.50 -29.62 -10.39
N GLU A 22 -11.76 -29.83 -9.95
CA GLU A 22 -12.94 -29.05 -10.34
C GLU A 22 -12.94 -27.61 -9.80
N GLY A 23 -11.91 -27.20 -9.05
CA GLY A 23 -11.80 -25.85 -8.50
C GLY A 23 -12.68 -25.55 -7.29
N LYS A 24 -13.31 -26.56 -6.66
CA LYS A 24 -14.14 -26.36 -5.47
C LYS A 24 -13.32 -25.84 -4.29
N SER A 25 -13.91 -24.95 -3.49
CA SER A 25 -13.24 -24.40 -2.31
C SER A 25 -13.09 -25.45 -1.20
N LEU A 26 -12.06 -25.29 -0.35
CA LEU A 26 -11.89 -26.18 0.81
C LEU A 26 -13.10 -26.18 1.76
N ASN A 27 -13.84 -25.08 1.85
CA ASN A 27 -15.08 -25.01 2.64
C ASN A 27 -16.18 -25.84 2.01
N PHE A 28 -16.33 -25.81 0.68
CA PHE A 28 -17.30 -26.64 -0.04
C PHE A 28 -16.99 -28.12 0.18
N ILE A 29 -15.73 -28.53 -0.08
CA ILE A 29 -15.29 -29.92 0.07
C ILE A 29 -15.48 -30.41 1.49
N SER A 30 -15.14 -29.57 2.49
CA SER A 30 -15.33 -29.87 3.91
C SER A 30 -16.80 -30.14 4.26
N LYS A 31 -17.71 -29.32 3.74
CA LYS A 31 -19.14 -29.43 3.97
C LYS A 31 -19.72 -30.68 3.28
N GLU A 32 -19.37 -30.90 2.02
CA GLU A 32 -19.84 -32.02 1.20
C GLU A 32 -19.44 -33.37 1.80
N MET A 33 -18.20 -33.48 2.26
CA MET A 33 -17.65 -34.72 2.80
C MET A 33 -17.88 -34.91 4.31
N GLY A 34 -18.42 -33.91 5.01
CA GLY A 34 -18.55 -33.93 6.48
C GLY A 34 -17.20 -34.02 7.23
N LEU A 35 -16.12 -33.59 6.61
CA LEU A 35 -14.76 -33.63 7.14
C LEU A 35 -14.28 -32.26 7.61
N LEU A 36 -13.36 -32.22 8.57
CA LEU A 36 -12.76 -30.94 9.00
C LEU A 36 -11.98 -30.32 7.84
N LYS A 37 -12.15 -29.01 7.66
CA LYS A 37 -11.41 -28.23 6.66
C LYS A 37 -9.89 -28.42 6.75
N THR A 38 -9.35 -28.56 7.96
CA THR A 38 -7.93 -28.84 8.20
C THR A 38 -7.54 -30.19 7.61
N THR A 39 -8.36 -31.22 7.76
CA THR A 39 -8.14 -32.54 7.16
C THR A 39 -8.06 -32.44 5.64
N ILE A 40 -9.06 -31.79 5.01
CA ILE A 40 -9.06 -31.55 3.55
C ILE A 40 -7.80 -30.77 3.14
N TYR A 41 -7.46 -29.68 3.85
CA TYR A 41 -6.29 -28.90 3.56
C TYR A 41 -5.00 -29.71 3.52
N TYR A 42 -4.75 -30.58 4.52
CA TYR A 42 -3.54 -31.41 4.55
C TYR A 42 -3.52 -32.45 3.43
N GLN A 43 -4.65 -33.00 3.01
CA GLN A 43 -4.70 -33.92 1.88
C GLN A 43 -4.44 -33.21 0.56
N VAL A 44 -5.11 -32.07 0.33
CA VAL A 44 -4.88 -31.28 -0.87
C VAL A 44 -3.43 -30.86 -1.02
N ARG A 45 -2.72 -30.57 0.09
CA ARG A 45 -1.31 -30.20 0.08
C ARG A 45 -0.37 -31.31 -0.36
N LYS A 46 -0.77 -32.56 -0.28
CA LYS A 46 0.04 -33.69 -0.75
C LYS A 46 0.17 -33.75 -2.28
N PHE A 47 -0.89 -33.37 -2.99
CA PHE A 47 -0.90 -33.42 -4.47
C PHE A 47 -0.97 -32.02 -5.13
N LYS A 48 -1.34 -31.00 -4.38
CA LYS A 48 -1.34 -29.61 -4.83
C LYS A 48 -0.52 -28.75 -3.85
N PRO A 49 0.81 -28.87 -3.88
CA PRO A 49 1.66 -28.12 -2.98
C PRO A 49 1.46 -26.61 -3.20
N ARG A 50 1.66 -25.84 -2.15
CA ARG A 50 1.57 -24.38 -2.23
C ARG A 50 2.75 -23.88 -3.06
N ILE A 51 2.50 -23.44 -4.28
CA ILE A 51 3.49 -22.73 -5.06
C ILE A 51 3.70 -21.38 -4.36
N LYS A 52 4.91 -21.20 -3.81
CA LYS A 52 5.30 -19.88 -3.30
C LYS A 52 5.50 -19.00 -4.53
N LYS A 53 4.69 -17.96 -4.68
CA LYS A 53 4.93 -16.97 -5.71
C LYS A 53 6.24 -16.25 -5.40
N GLU A 54 7.12 -16.21 -6.37
CA GLU A 54 8.34 -15.44 -6.29
C GLU A 54 8.01 -13.95 -6.32
N PHE A 55 8.68 -13.16 -5.48
CA PHE A 55 8.59 -11.71 -5.53
C PHE A 55 9.40 -11.22 -6.73
N ILE A 56 8.74 -10.56 -7.67
CA ILE A 56 9.36 -10.08 -8.91
C ILE A 56 9.09 -8.58 -8.99
N VAL A 57 10.13 -7.79 -9.23
CA VAL A 57 10.00 -6.35 -9.44
C VAL A 57 9.79 -6.12 -10.94
N ASN A 58 8.52 -5.99 -11.33
CA ASN A 58 8.10 -5.71 -12.71
C ASN A 58 7.38 -4.34 -12.76
N LEU A 59 7.99 -3.34 -12.13
CA LEU A 59 7.56 -1.96 -12.10
C LEU A 59 8.72 -1.08 -12.51
N ASN A 60 8.43 0.03 -13.18
CA ASN A 60 9.43 1.07 -13.45
C ASN A 60 9.67 1.94 -12.20
N ASP A 61 10.73 2.75 -12.22
CA ASP A 61 11.12 3.59 -11.09
C ASP A 61 9.99 4.51 -10.63
N PHE A 62 9.23 5.07 -11.56
CA PHE A 62 8.11 5.95 -11.25
C PHE A 62 7.04 5.22 -10.43
N GLN A 63 6.65 4.02 -10.83
CA GLN A 63 5.66 3.19 -10.15
C GLN A 63 6.18 2.70 -8.78
N ILE A 64 7.47 2.39 -8.69
CA ILE A 64 8.12 2.06 -7.41
C ILE A 64 8.06 3.27 -6.49
N GLY A 65 8.47 4.44 -6.98
CA GLY A 65 8.38 5.69 -6.23
C GLY A 65 6.97 5.96 -5.72
N GLU A 66 5.95 5.77 -6.57
CA GLU A 66 4.55 5.98 -6.22
C GLU A 66 4.07 5.05 -5.09
N LEU A 67 4.43 3.76 -5.14
CA LEU A 67 4.17 2.83 -4.04
C LEU A 67 4.88 3.23 -2.75
N MET A 68 6.14 3.70 -2.84
CA MET A 68 6.90 4.15 -1.68
C MET A 68 6.31 5.44 -1.08
N GLY A 69 5.89 6.39 -1.91
CA GLY A 69 5.21 7.61 -1.48
C GLY A 69 3.86 7.33 -0.83
N ALA A 70 3.05 6.48 -1.44
CA ALA A 70 1.78 6.04 -0.87
C ALA A 70 1.97 5.28 0.47
N PHE A 71 3.04 4.49 0.60
CA PHE A 71 3.37 3.84 1.86
C PHE A 71 3.84 4.86 2.91
N ALA A 72 4.60 5.86 2.52
CA ALA A 72 5.08 6.90 3.44
C ALA A 72 3.89 7.64 4.08
N GLY A 73 2.85 7.97 3.32
CA GLY A 73 1.60 8.54 3.83
C GLY A 73 0.75 7.49 4.55
N ASP A 74 -0.20 6.90 3.87
CA ASP A 74 -1.25 6.04 4.43
C ASP A 74 -0.84 4.56 4.61
N GLY A 75 0.45 4.23 4.44
CA GLY A 75 0.95 2.88 4.63
C GLY A 75 1.11 2.47 6.09
N SER A 76 0.81 1.23 6.38
CA SER A 76 1.04 0.60 7.69
C SER A 76 1.92 -0.64 7.55
N TYR A 77 2.86 -0.77 8.46
CA TYR A 77 3.73 -1.91 8.58
C TYR A 77 3.46 -2.64 9.89
N PHE A 78 3.12 -3.91 9.79
CA PHE A 78 2.93 -4.78 10.95
C PHE A 78 3.85 -5.98 10.83
N HIS A 79 4.65 -6.21 11.88
CA HIS A 79 5.49 -7.38 12.01
C HIS A 79 5.27 -8.02 13.37
N ARG A 80 4.81 -9.26 13.35
CA ARG A 80 4.70 -10.09 14.56
C ARG A 80 5.79 -11.14 14.55
N ARG A 81 6.71 -11.06 15.49
CA ARG A 81 7.62 -12.17 15.82
C ARG A 81 6.90 -13.09 16.79
N TYR A 82 7.01 -14.38 16.53
CA TYR A 82 6.68 -15.38 17.54
C TYR A 82 7.95 -15.65 18.32
N ASP A 83 7.85 -15.68 19.65
CA ASP A 83 8.97 -15.98 20.53
C ASP A 83 9.42 -17.45 20.43
N ASN A 84 10.48 -17.80 21.14
CA ASN A 84 11.06 -19.13 21.14
C ASN A 84 10.12 -20.20 21.71
N SER A 85 9.04 -19.83 22.41
CA SER A 85 8.00 -20.75 22.89
C SER A 85 7.16 -21.36 21.75
N PHE A 86 7.23 -20.77 20.54
CA PHE A 86 6.55 -21.28 19.34
C PHE A 86 7.52 -21.43 18.14
N PRO A 87 8.56 -22.27 18.23
CA PRO A 87 9.62 -22.35 17.21
C PRO A 87 9.13 -22.76 15.81
N LYS A 88 7.93 -23.36 15.70
CA LYS A 88 7.31 -23.75 14.43
C LYS A 88 6.51 -22.64 13.77
N ARG A 89 6.34 -21.46 14.41
CA ARG A 89 5.57 -20.34 13.85
C ARG A 89 6.50 -19.36 13.15
N SER A 90 6.31 -19.16 11.86
CA SER A 90 7.00 -18.13 11.09
C SER A 90 6.55 -16.74 11.49
N SER A 91 7.46 -15.76 11.45
CA SER A 91 7.11 -14.36 11.57
C SER A 91 6.03 -13.95 10.55
N HIS A 92 5.12 -13.10 10.98
CA HIS A 92 4.06 -12.60 10.12
C HIS A 92 4.31 -11.14 9.77
N TYR A 93 4.40 -10.85 8.47
CA TYR A 93 4.58 -9.51 7.92
C TYR A 93 3.31 -9.09 7.20
N ARG A 94 2.80 -7.90 7.49
CA ARG A 94 1.68 -7.30 6.78
C ARG A 94 2.01 -5.85 6.45
N ILE A 95 1.82 -5.51 5.20
CA ILE A 95 1.81 -4.13 4.71
C ILE A 95 0.38 -3.83 4.26
N ALA A 96 -0.15 -2.67 4.66
CA ALA A 96 -1.48 -2.22 4.28
C ALA A 96 -1.47 -0.73 3.94
N TYR A 97 -2.32 -0.33 2.99
CA TYR A 97 -2.62 1.04 2.60
C TYR A 97 -4.06 1.33 2.97
N PHE A 98 -4.28 2.37 3.79
CA PHE A 98 -5.61 2.72 4.30
C PHE A 98 -6.13 3.93 3.54
N LEU A 99 -7.11 3.72 2.68
CA LEU A 99 -7.66 4.72 1.78
C LEU A 99 -9.14 5.00 2.09
N THR A 100 -9.60 6.23 1.91
CA THR A 100 -10.99 6.61 2.20
C THR A 100 -11.94 5.90 1.24
N TYR A 101 -12.84 5.07 1.79
CA TYR A 101 -13.73 4.21 1.00
C TYR A 101 -14.59 4.98 -0.01
N SER A 102 -15.12 6.14 0.38
CA SER A 102 -16.08 6.90 -0.45
C SER A 102 -15.45 7.68 -1.60
N LYS A 103 -14.16 8.01 -1.52
CA LYS A 103 -13.49 8.93 -2.47
C LYS A 103 -12.32 8.31 -3.23
N GLU A 104 -11.73 7.24 -2.69
CA GLU A 104 -10.43 6.73 -3.16
C GLU A 104 -10.47 5.26 -3.58
N ILE A 105 -11.68 4.74 -3.89
CA ILE A 105 -11.83 3.33 -4.27
C ILE A 105 -11.07 3.00 -5.56
N GLU A 106 -11.06 3.91 -6.53
CA GLU A 106 -10.33 3.72 -7.79
C GLU A 106 -8.82 3.73 -7.55
N TYR A 107 -8.35 4.63 -6.69
CA TYR A 107 -6.94 4.67 -6.31
C TYR A 107 -6.52 3.42 -5.51
N ALA A 108 -7.39 2.91 -4.65
CA ALA A 108 -7.15 1.63 -3.97
C ALA A 108 -7.06 0.45 -4.95
N MET A 109 -7.87 0.45 -6.01
CA MET A 109 -7.77 -0.55 -7.08
C MET A 109 -6.44 -0.40 -7.83
N TYR A 110 -6.02 0.82 -8.13
CA TYR A 110 -4.74 1.10 -8.76
C TYR A 110 -3.55 0.59 -7.92
N ILE A 111 -3.49 0.91 -6.63
CA ILE A 111 -2.47 0.36 -5.71
C ILE A 111 -2.49 -1.16 -5.71
N LYS A 112 -3.68 -1.77 -5.76
CA LYS A 112 -3.82 -3.23 -5.82
C LYS A 112 -3.22 -3.81 -7.09
N GLU A 113 -3.38 -3.16 -8.23
CA GLU A 113 -2.77 -3.62 -9.50
C GLU A 113 -1.24 -3.46 -9.48
N LEU A 114 -0.71 -2.35 -8.95
CA LEU A 114 0.74 -2.21 -8.75
C LEU A 114 1.32 -3.34 -7.88
N LEU A 115 0.62 -3.71 -6.79
CA LEU A 115 1.04 -4.83 -5.95
C LEU A 115 0.97 -6.18 -6.66
N LYS A 116 0.00 -6.38 -7.56
CA LYS A 116 -0.07 -7.59 -8.40
C LYS A 116 1.09 -7.66 -9.40
N SER A 117 1.52 -6.53 -9.95
CA SER A 117 2.67 -6.45 -10.86
C SER A 117 3.98 -6.85 -10.18
N LEU A 118 4.05 -6.81 -8.84
CA LEU A 118 5.13 -7.39 -8.04
C LEU A 118 4.94 -8.91 -7.76
N ASN A 119 4.03 -9.56 -8.48
CA ASN A 119 3.63 -10.96 -8.28
C ASN A 119 3.12 -11.27 -6.85
N LEU A 120 2.60 -10.24 -6.16
CA LEU A 120 2.00 -10.37 -4.84
C LEU A 120 0.52 -10.77 -4.93
N ASN A 121 -0.05 -11.22 -3.81
CA ASN A 121 -1.49 -11.51 -3.67
C ASN A 121 -2.15 -10.47 -2.74
N PRO A 122 -2.46 -9.26 -3.24
CA PRO A 122 -3.15 -8.26 -2.43
C PRO A 122 -4.60 -8.66 -2.16
N PHE A 123 -5.04 -8.37 -0.96
CA PHE A 123 -6.44 -8.51 -0.54
C PHE A 123 -6.94 -7.18 0.04
N SER A 124 -8.26 -7.00 -0.01
CA SER A 124 -8.88 -5.77 0.49
C SER A 124 -9.89 -6.09 1.57
N TYR A 125 -10.01 -5.21 2.56
CA TYR A 125 -11.02 -5.31 3.62
C TYR A 125 -11.42 -3.91 4.10
N LYS A 126 -12.66 -3.79 4.61
CA LYS A 126 -13.13 -2.55 5.23
C LYS A 126 -12.60 -2.43 6.65
N HIS A 127 -12.17 -1.24 7.03
CA HIS A 127 -11.71 -0.91 8.37
C HIS A 127 -12.12 0.52 8.72
N GLN A 128 -13.05 0.69 9.66
CA GLN A 128 -13.46 1.98 10.23
C GLN A 128 -13.68 3.10 9.18
N GLY A 129 -14.48 2.83 8.14
CA GLY A 129 -14.76 3.82 7.08
C GLY A 129 -13.70 3.93 5.97
N THR A 130 -12.56 3.23 6.12
CA THR A 130 -11.53 3.12 5.10
C THR A 130 -11.58 1.77 4.39
N MET A 131 -10.97 1.69 3.21
CA MET A 131 -10.61 0.46 2.54
C MET A 131 -9.12 0.21 2.71
N ALA A 132 -8.77 -0.90 3.32
CA ALA A 132 -7.40 -1.35 3.39
C ALA A 132 -7.08 -2.25 2.19
N VAL A 133 -6.01 -1.94 1.46
CA VAL A 133 -5.37 -2.84 0.49
C VAL A 133 -4.12 -3.39 1.13
N ALA A 134 -4.04 -4.70 1.32
CA ALA A 134 -2.98 -5.31 2.11
C ALA A 134 -2.33 -6.51 1.42
N VAL A 135 -1.08 -6.75 1.76
CA VAL A 135 -0.31 -7.94 1.41
C VAL A 135 0.39 -8.52 2.64
N ASN A 136 0.52 -9.84 2.67
CA ASN A 136 1.34 -10.54 3.66
C ASN A 136 2.60 -11.05 2.94
N SER A 137 3.69 -10.28 2.98
CA SER A 137 4.97 -10.63 2.36
C SER A 137 6.13 -10.05 3.14
N LYS A 138 7.11 -10.91 3.45
CA LYS A 138 8.39 -10.50 4.02
C LYS A 138 9.22 -9.78 2.97
N GLU A 139 9.26 -10.33 1.77
CA GLU A 139 10.02 -9.82 0.64
C GLU A 139 9.61 -8.38 0.29
N TYR A 140 8.30 -8.10 0.27
CA TYR A 140 7.81 -6.75 0.04
C TYR A 140 8.11 -5.80 1.21
N ALA A 141 8.05 -6.29 2.45
CA ALA A 141 8.44 -5.49 3.60
C ALA A 141 9.93 -5.10 3.56
N GLU A 142 10.80 -6.01 3.14
CA GLU A 142 12.23 -5.75 2.92
C GLU A 142 12.45 -4.82 1.73
N PHE A 143 11.70 -5.00 0.64
CA PHE A 143 11.75 -4.12 -0.52
C PHE A 143 11.43 -2.66 -0.18
N ILE A 144 10.39 -2.40 0.61
CA ILE A 144 10.09 -1.04 1.09
C ILE A 144 11.27 -0.45 1.87
N LYS A 145 11.90 -1.25 2.73
CA LYS A 145 13.06 -0.81 3.55
C LYS A 145 14.32 -0.52 2.74
N ASN A 146 14.40 -0.98 1.50
CA ASN A 146 15.47 -0.58 0.62
C ASN A 146 15.37 0.90 0.20
N TYR A 147 14.18 1.50 0.25
CA TYR A 147 13.94 2.88 -0.18
C TYR A 147 13.62 3.82 0.99
N LEU A 148 12.95 3.29 2.01
CA LEU A 148 12.44 4.07 3.14
C LEU A 148 13.07 3.61 4.45
N ILE A 149 13.32 4.55 5.33
CA ILE A 149 13.75 4.30 6.70
C ILE A 149 12.78 4.93 7.68
N TRP A 150 12.50 4.25 8.78
CA TRP A 150 11.74 4.78 9.91
C TRP A 150 12.13 4.06 11.20
N GLU A 151 11.90 4.72 12.31
CA GLU A 151 12.11 4.19 13.65
C GLU A 151 10.84 3.49 14.18
N LYS A 152 10.76 3.29 15.50
CA LYS A 152 9.63 2.61 16.16
C LYS A 152 8.28 3.23 15.79
N ASN A 153 8.19 4.56 15.66
CA ASN A 153 6.99 5.26 15.22
C ASN A 153 7.18 5.76 13.77
N LYS A 154 6.63 5.02 12.80
CA LYS A 154 6.70 5.37 11.37
C LYS A 154 6.23 6.81 11.12
N THR A 155 5.11 7.18 11.68
CA THR A 155 4.47 8.49 11.42
C THR A 155 5.37 9.67 11.77
N LEU A 156 6.23 9.53 12.77
CA LEU A 156 7.13 10.60 13.23
C LEU A 156 8.47 10.64 12.51
N SER A 157 8.91 9.52 11.94
CA SER A 157 10.32 9.33 11.56
C SER A 157 10.52 8.84 10.12
N ILE A 158 9.46 8.55 9.38
CA ILE A 158 9.60 8.01 8.02
C ILE A 158 10.21 9.04 7.08
N MET A 159 11.18 8.57 6.28
CA MET A 159 11.85 9.38 5.25
C MET A 159 12.45 8.48 4.17
N LEU A 160 12.83 9.07 3.05
CA LEU A 160 13.69 8.45 2.05
C LEU A 160 15.08 8.16 2.65
N ARG A 161 15.68 7.04 2.27
CA ARG A 161 17.07 6.72 2.65
C ARG A 161 18.00 7.75 2.03
N LYS A 162 18.98 8.22 2.83
CA LYS A 162 19.94 9.26 2.39
C LYS A 162 21.14 8.68 1.63
N ASP A 163 21.33 7.38 1.68
CA ASP A 163 22.44 6.63 1.08
C ASP A 163 22.11 6.10 -0.34
N ILE A 164 21.01 6.55 -0.93
CA ILE A 164 20.55 6.13 -2.27
C ILE A 164 20.48 7.37 -3.18
N ASP A 165 21.02 7.22 -4.38
CA ASP A 165 20.79 8.15 -5.48
C ASP A 165 19.53 7.74 -6.26
N TYR A 166 18.46 8.50 -6.09
CA TYR A 166 17.16 8.21 -6.69
C TYR A 166 17.06 8.83 -8.08
N SER A 167 16.55 8.05 -9.04
CA SER A 167 16.22 8.59 -10.37
C SER A 167 15.13 9.66 -10.28
N ASP A 168 15.08 10.55 -11.28
CA ASP A 168 14.05 11.57 -11.40
C ASP A 168 12.65 10.97 -11.43
N ASP A 169 12.50 9.86 -12.14
CA ASP A 169 11.21 9.15 -12.23
C ASP A 169 10.77 8.60 -10.88
N PHE A 170 11.70 8.02 -10.10
CA PHE A 170 11.39 7.59 -8.73
C PHE A 170 10.94 8.76 -7.86
N LEU A 171 11.67 9.88 -7.86
CA LEU A 171 11.32 11.04 -7.04
C LEU A 171 9.97 11.64 -7.42
N ARG A 172 9.65 11.70 -8.71
CA ARG A 172 8.33 12.14 -9.20
C ARG A 172 7.22 11.21 -8.73
N GLY A 173 7.43 9.91 -8.88
CA GLY A 173 6.50 8.90 -8.38
C GLY A 173 6.31 9.00 -6.88
N PHE A 174 7.40 9.14 -6.11
CA PHE A 174 7.35 9.28 -4.66
C PHE A 174 6.51 10.50 -4.22
N ALA A 175 6.78 11.66 -4.82
CA ALA A 175 5.99 12.85 -4.54
C ALA A 175 4.51 12.64 -4.90
N ARG A 176 4.20 12.00 -6.05
CA ARG A 176 2.83 11.68 -6.46
C ARG A 176 2.15 10.78 -5.43
N GLY A 177 2.74 9.65 -5.08
CA GLY A 177 2.13 8.70 -4.15
C GLY A 177 1.89 9.30 -2.76
N LEU A 178 2.82 10.12 -2.26
CA LEU A 178 2.65 10.84 -0.99
C LEU A 178 1.53 11.89 -1.11
N MET A 179 1.47 12.62 -2.21
CA MET A 179 0.42 13.61 -2.44
C MET A 179 -0.94 12.97 -2.73
N ASP A 180 -0.98 11.75 -3.24
CA ASP A 180 -2.21 10.99 -3.45
C ASP A 180 -2.83 10.50 -2.14
N THR A 181 -2.02 10.28 -1.11
CA THR A 181 -2.45 9.88 0.24
C THR A 181 -2.63 11.10 1.15
N ASP A 182 -1.55 11.68 1.64
CA ASP A 182 -1.53 12.77 2.62
C ASP A 182 -1.78 14.17 2.02
N GLY A 183 -1.70 14.31 0.69
CA GLY A 183 -1.96 15.57 0.02
C GLY A 183 -3.45 15.91 -0.08
N TYR A 184 -3.75 17.19 -0.18
CA TYR A 184 -5.09 17.69 -0.43
C TYR A 184 -5.07 18.89 -1.38
N VAL A 185 -6.17 19.05 -2.11
CA VAL A 185 -6.37 20.12 -3.10
C VAL A 185 -7.34 21.12 -2.49
N GLU A 186 -6.87 22.34 -2.24
CA GLU A 186 -7.65 23.47 -1.74
C GLU A 186 -8.15 24.33 -2.92
N ILE A 187 -8.83 25.44 -2.62
CA ILE A 187 -9.41 26.34 -3.64
C ILE A 187 -8.34 26.93 -4.58
N SER A 188 -7.12 27.13 -4.11
CA SER A 188 -6.04 27.83 -4.84
C SER A 188 -4.66 27.22 -4.73
N ASN A 189 -4.53 26.10 -4.08
CA ASN A 189 -3.23 25.44 -3.85
C ASN A 189 -3.37 23.94 -3.67
N VAL A 190 -2.25 23.26 -3.73
CA VAL A 190 -2.11 21.85 -3.36
C VAL A 190 -1.18 21.78 -2.17
N SER A 191 -1.56 21.04 -1.15
CA SER A 191 -0.84 21.00 0.13
C SER A 191 -0.63 19.56 0.61
N CYS A 192 0.42 19.36 1.42
CA CYS A 192 0.65 18.14 2.19
C CYS A 192 1.03 18.51 3.62
N ALA A 193 0.49 17.78 4.59
CA ALA A 193 0.74 18.03 6.00
C ALA A 193 1.04 16.73 6.73
N CYS A 194 2.19 16.63 7.37
CA CYS A 194 2.53 15.50 8.22
C CYS A 194 3.38 15.91 9.43
N VAL A 195 3.57 15.01 10.36
CA VAL A 195 4.38 15.23 11.58
C VAL A 195 5.84 14.81 11.40
N SER A 196 6.20 14.09 10.35
CA SER A 196 7.58 13.80 10.01
C SER A 196 8.18 14.99 9.26
N LYS A 197 9.10 15.71 9.92
CA LYS A 197 9.84 16.82 9.31
C LYS A 197 10.65 16.34 8.11
N GLU A 198 11.32 15.19 8.25
CA GLU A 198 12.16 14.65 7.18
C GLU A 198 11.35 14.23 5.95
N LEU A 199 10.15 13.71 6.13
CA LEU A 199 9.26 13.39 5.01
C LEU A 199 8.85 14.64 4.23
N ILE A 200 8.50 15.73 4.95
CA ILE A 200 8.21 17.01 4.30
C ILE A 200 9.45 17.60 3.62
N ASN A 201 10.63 17.48 4.22
CA ASN A 201 11.87 17.91 3.59
C ASN A 201 12.15 17.14 2.30
N ASN A 202 11.90 15.82 2.27
CA ASN A 202 12.01 15.05 1.02
C ASN A 202 11.07 15.62 -0.07
N LEU A 203 9.83 15.96 0.29
CA LEU A 203 8.87 16.52 -0.66
C LEU A 203 9.27 17.93 -1.11
N VAL A 204 9.80 18.76 -0.20
CA VAL A 204 10.34 20.10 -0.51
C VAL A 204 11.48 20.01 -1.51
N ASN A 205 12.45 19.14 -1.27
CA ASN A 205 13.61 18.95 -2.18
C ASN A 205 13.14 18.52 -3.59
N ILE A 206 12.09 17.69 -3.67
CA ILE A 206 11.50 17.31 -4.95
C ILE A 206 10.81 18.51 -5.61
N PHE A 207 10.08 19.34 -4.86
CA PHE A 207 9.44 20.54 -5.41
C PHE A 207 10.48 21.54 -5.93
N GLU A 208 11.57 21.75 -5.21
CA GLU A 208 12.70 22.59 -5.66
C GLU A 208 13.32 22.08 -6.96
N ARG A 209 13.58 20.78 -7.05
CA ARG A 209 14.13 20.12 -8.24
C ARG A 209 13.27 20.37 -9.49
N TYR A 210 11.96 20.48 -9.33
CA TYR A 210 11.04 20.79 -10.45
C TYR A 210 10.64 22.26 -10.55
N GLY A 211 11.29 23.15 -9.79
CA GLY A 211 11.06 24.58 -9.84
C GLY A 211 9.63 24.99 -9.46
N LEU A 212 9.04 24.26 -8.52
CA LEU A 212 7.72 24.59 -7.97
C LEU A 212 7.88 25.63 -6.86
N LYS A 213 7.12 26.71 -6.93
CA LYS A 213 7.03 27.67 -5.83
C LYS A 213 6.15 27.09 -4.73
N TYR A 214 6.66 27.10 -3.51
CA TYR A 214 5.97 26.55 -2.35
C TYR A 214 6.15 27.44 -1.12
N LYS A 215 5.34 27.15 -0.09
CA LYS A 215 5.52 27.70 1.27
C LYS A 215 5.56 26.53 2.26
N LEU A 216 6.60 26.51 3.08
CA LEU A 216 6.70 25.62 4.23
C LEU A 216 6.22 26.35 5.49
N THR A 217 5.41 25.71 6.32
CA THR A 217 4.87 26.27 7.57
C THR A 217 4.88 25.20 8.66
N GLU A 218 5.29 25.59 9.85
CA GLU A 218 5.21 24.78 11.05
C GLU A 218 3.99 25.23 11.87
N LYS A 219 3.13 24.28 12.27
CA LYS A 219 1.99 24.54 13.13
C LYS A 219 2.21 23.85 14.48
N HIS A 220 2.41 24.66 15.50
CA HIS A 220 2.44 24.17 16.89
C HIS A 220 1.01 23.93 17.36
N ARG A 221 0.80 22.83 18.05
CA ARG A 221 -0.51 22.39 18.57
C ARG A 221 -0.34 21.93 20.00
N ASP A 222 -1.11 22.50 20.90
CA ASP A 222 -1.03 22.18 22.33
C ASP A 222 -1.18 20.68 22.59
N GLY A 223 -0.22 20.10 23.31
CA GLY A 223 -0.19 18.68 23.65
C GLY A 223 -0.04 17.70 22.47
N LYS A 224 0.27 18.18 21.24
CA LYS A 224 0.43 17.37 20.04
C LYS A 224 1.77 17.64 19.34
N ASN A 225 2.19 16.71 18.50
CA ASN A 225 3.36 16.88 17.65
C ASN A 225 3.20 18.09 16.72
N ILE A 226 4.32 18.76 16.43
CA ILE A 226 4.39 19.81 15.41
C ILE A 226 3.92 19.24 14.08
N LEU A 227 3.08 19.99 13.39
CA LEU A 227 2.62 19.65 12.05
C LEU A 227 3.38 20.49 11.04
N PHE A 228 4.12 19.84 10.15
CA PHE A 228 4.80 20.48 9.02
C PHE A 228 3.85 20.45 7.82
N LEU A 229 3.70 21.62 7.19
CA LEU A 229 2.76 21.83 6.09
C LEU A 229 3.50 22.50 4.92
N VAL A 230 3.53 21.84 3.78
CA VAL A 230 4.00 22.42 2.53
C VAL A 230 2.83 22.71 1.59
N ARG A 231 2.80 23.90 0.99
CA ARG A 231 1.82 24.34 0.00
C ARG A 231 2.49 24.75 -1.28
N VAL A 232 2.05 24.20 -2.39
CA VAL A 232 2.43 24.65 -3.74
C VAL A 232 1.53 25.81 -4.13
N TYR A 233 2.14 26.93 -4.52
CA TYR A 233 1.43 28.13 -4.92
C TYR A 233 0.66 27.95 -6.23
N ARG A 234 -0.39 28.77 -6.39
CA ARG A 234 -1.30 28.75 -7.52
C ARG A 234 -0.61 28.85 -8.88
N ASP A 235 0.38 29.71 -9.01
CA ASP A 235 1.19 29.93 -10.24
C ASP A 235 2.07 28.73 -10.63
N SER A 236 2.24 27.79 -9.74
CA SER A 236 2.98 26.52 -9.98
C SER A 236 2.07 25.31 -10.18
N LEU A 237 0.74 25.43 -10.14
CA LEU A 237 -0.16 24.28 -10.20
C LEU A 237 -0.14 23.56 -11.55
N GLU A 238 0.02 24.27 -12.66
CA GLU A 238 0.13 23.66 -13.98
C GLU A 238 1.42 22.82 -14.06
N ARG A 239 2.54 23.40 -13.64
CA ARG A 239 3.83 22.70 -13.56
C ARG A 239 3.76 21.51 -12.59
N TYR A 240 3.10 21.66 -11.43
CA TYR A 240 2.87 20.56 -10.51
C TYR A 240 2.09 19.44 -11.20
N LYS A 241 1.00 19.75 -11.89
CA LYS A 241 0.19 18.78 -12.63
C LYS A 241 0.99 18.06 -13.69
N GLU A 242 1.85 18.78 -14.44
CA GLU A 242 2.70 18.21 -15.49
C GLU A 242 3.81 17.32 -14.93
N LYS A 243 4.53 17.77 -13.90
CA LYS A 243 5.73 17.09 -13.40
C LYS A 243 5.42 16.00 -12.39
N ILE A 244 4.46 16.21 -11.50
CA ILE A 244 4.10 15.31 -10.41
C ILE A 244 2.69 14.76 -10.64
N GLY A 245 1.69 15.62 -10.62
CA GLY A 245 0.27 15.28 -10.79
C GLY A 245 -0.28 14.37 -9.68
N PHE A 246 -1.35 13.67 -10.01
CA PHE A 246 -2.02 12.70 -9.16
C PHE A 246 -2.41 11.47 -9.96
N SER A 247 -2.47 10.31 -9.31
CA SER A 247 -3.12 9.07 -9.78
C SER A 247 -4.50 8.89 -9.15
N ASN A 248 -4.76 9.57 -8.02
CA ASN A 248 -6.05 9.60 -7.35
C ASN A 248 -7.06 10.47 -8.14
N ASN A 249 -8.04 9.83 -8.77
CA ASN A 249 -8.99 10.48 -9.67
C ASN A 249 -9.74 11.64 -9.01
N HIS A 250 -10.12 11.51 -7.74
CA HIS A 250 -10.76 12.59 -6.99
C HIS A 250 -9.88 13.86 -6.94
N LYS A 251 -8.56 13.71 -6.78
CA LYS A 251 -7.61 14.82 -6.74
C LYS A 251 -7.32 15.37 -8.15
N ILE A 252 -7.28 14.50 -9.18
CA ILE A 252 -7.17 14.92 -10.58
C ILE A 252 -8.32 15.85 -10.96
N VAL A 253 -9.56 15.47 -10.66
CA VAL A 253 -10.75 16.29 -10.94
C VAL A 253 -10.65 17.62 -10.19
N SER A 254 -10.22 17.61 -8.94
CA SER A 254 -10.12 18.79 -8.10
C SER A 254 -9.08 19.79 -8.62
N ILE A 255 -7.86 19.35 -8.96
CA ILE A 255 -6.82 20.24 -9.48
C ILE A 255 -7.20 20.81 -10.85
N ASN A 256 -7.83 20.02 -11.72
CA ASN A 256 -8.29 20.49 -13.02
C ASN A 256 -9.35 21.61 -12.90
N LYS A 257 -10.26 21.51 -11.92
CA LYS A 257 -11.23 22.59 -11.65
C LYS A 257 -10.54 23.88 -11.25
N ILE A 258 -9.49 23.83 -10.44
CA ILE A 258 -8.76 25.04 -10.01
C ILE A 258 -8.04 25.68 -11.19
N ILE A 259 -7.33 24.89 -11.98
CA ILE A 259 -6.58 25.36 -13.14
C ILE A 259 -7.56 25.99 -14.15
N ASN A 260 -8.66 25.32 -14.51
CA ASN A 260 -9.63 25.81 -15.49
C ASN A 260 -10.38 27.08 -15.04
N ASN A 261 -10.63 27.25 -13.73
CA ASN A 261 -11.25 28.46 -13.21
C ASN A 261 -10.31 29.66 -13.30
N ASN A 262 -9.01 29.49 -13.52
CA ASN A 262 -8.07 30.58 -13.73
C ASN A 262 -8.23 31.22 -15.11
N TYR A 263 -8.56 30.43 -16.14
CA TYR A 263 -8.76 30.93 -17.52
C TYR A 263 -10.08 31.71 -17.71
N ARG A 264 -11.02 31.65 -16.75
CA ARG A 264 -12.29 32.38 -16.82
C ARG A 264 -12.28 33.78 -16.18
N LYS A 265 -11.15 34.19 -15.61
CA LYS A 265 -11.02 35.50 -14.92
C LYS A 265 -10.21 36.54 -15.72
N TYR A 266 -9.87 36.24 -16.97
CA TYR A 266 -9.25 37.14 -17.94
C TYR A 266 -10.15 37.10 -19.22
#